data_c145d95ca1df12d85409bf5571572f28
#
_entry.id   c145d95ca1df12d85409bf5571572f28
#
_cell.length_a   1.000
_cell.length_b   1.000
_cell.length_c   1.000
_cell.angle_alpha   90.00
_cell.angle_beta   90.00
_cell.angle_gamma   90.00
#
_symmetry.space_group_name_H-M   'P 1'
#
loop_
_entity.id
_entity.type
_entity.pdbx_description
1 polymer ?
#
loop_
_entity_poly.entity_id
_entity_poly.type
_entity_poly.pdbx_seq_one_letter_code
_entity_poly.pdbx_strand_id
1 'polypeptide(L)'
;RETGRIFFTIGSIDYLKHGGRIGKLAGIAASALKIKPLITLKEGEIFNSGITRNRLKSMKKVVDMTREYLDEVNAKPGEYSFCIGYGYDYNEALEFREMLKDLVKERLGIDEIGIYQIGATIGVHTGPYPIGIGIIKHALTE
;
A
#
# COMPACT_ATOMS: atom_id res chain seq x y z
N ARG A 1 -15.07 4.74 -6.20
CA ARG A 1 -14.90 4.32 -4.79
C ARG A 1 -14.77 2.81 -4.65
N GLU A 2 -15.62 2.05 -5.32
CA GLU A 2 -15.60 0.57 -5.29
C GLU A 2 -14.36 -0.04 -5.95
N THR A 3 -13.75 0.67 -6.91
CA THR A 3 -12.60 0.18 -7.67
C THR A 3 -11.24 0.64 -7.10
N GLY A 4 -11.25 1.48 -6.07
CA GLY A 4 -10.02 1.95 -5.43
C GLY A 4 -9.48 0.94 -4.44
N ARG A 5 -8.16 0.75 -4.45
CA ARG A 5 -7.42 -0.06 -3.46
C ARG A 5 -6.16 0.66 -3.05
N ILE A 6 -5.81 0.51 -1.79
CA ILE A 6 -4.49 0.89 -1.28
C ILE A 6 -3.92 -0.34 -0.59
N PHE A 7 -2.72 -0.74 -0.97
CA PHE A 7 -1.95 -1.78 -0.31
C PHE A 7 -0.70 -1.15 0.28
N PHE A 8 -0.48 -1.33 1.56
CA PHE A 8 0.66 -0.69 2.22
C PHE A 8 1.16 -1.48 3.42
N THR A 9 2.34 -1.14 3.86
CA THR A 9 2.94 -1.58 5.11
C THR A 9 3.39 -0.36 5.90
N ILE A 10 3.63 -0.54 7.19
CA ILE A 10 4.08 0.51 8.11
C ILE A 10 5.28 0.03 8.91
N GLY A 11 6.01 0.96 9.51
CA GLY A 11 7.18 0.64 10.31
C GLY A 11 6.85 0.00 11.66
N SER A 12 5.75 0.44 12.29
CA SER A 12 5.30 -0.02 13.60
C SER A 12 3.80 0.12 13.74
N ILE A 13 3.18 -0.84 14.40
CA ILE A 13 1.75 -0.81 14.73
C ILE A 13 1.39 0.17 15.85
N ASP A 14 2.38 0.67 16.59
CA ASP A 14 2.16 1.51 17.78
C ASP A 14 1.40 2.79 17.47
N TYR A 15 1.65 3.43 16.34
CA TYR A 15 0.94 4.63 15.92
C TYR A 15 -0.54 4.39 15.67
N LEU A 16 -0.91 3.24 15.10
CA LEU A 16 -2.32 2.85 14.93
C LEU A 16 -3.01 2.64 16.28
N LYS A 17 -2.31 2.06 17.25
CA LYS A 17 -2.80 1.89 18.63
C LYS A 17 -3.05 3.24 19.28
N HIS A 18 -2.06 4.12 19.31
CA HIS A 18 -2.15 5.44 19.92
C HIS A 18 -3.19 6.34 19.24
N GLY A 19 -3.33 6.24 17.94
CA GLY A 19 -4.32 6.98 17.16
C GLY A 19 -5.74 6.43 17.21
N GLY A 20 -5.97 5.30 17.90
CA GLY A 20 -7.28 4.65 17.97
C GLY A 20 -7.77 4.09 16.63
N ARG A 21 -6.87 3.85 15.67
CA ARG A 21 -7.20 3.32 14.35
C ARG A 21 -6.78 1.88 14.13
N ILE A 22 -6.44 1.18 15.22
CA ILE A 22 -6.00 -0.21 15.12
C ILE A 22 -7.11 -1.15 14.61
N GLY A 23 -8.37 -0.90 14.98
CA GLY A 23 -9.53 -1.60 14.42
C GLY A 23 -9.35 -3.11 14.27
N LYS A 24 -9.56 -3.59 13.04
CA LYS A 24 -9.42 -5.01 12.64
C LYS A 24 -7.99 -5.56 12.76
N LEU A 25 -7.00 -4.70 13.01
CA LEU A 25 -5.61 -5.11 13.22
C LEU A 25 -5.27 -5.41 14.68
N ALA A 26 -6.21 -5.23 15.60
CA ALA A 26 -6.00 -5.40 17.04
C ALA A 26 -5.50 -6.81 17.43
N GLY A 27 -5.98 -7.84 16.74
CA GLY A 27 -5.53 -9.21 16.95
C GLY A 27 -4.06 -9.46 16.64
N ILE A 28 -3.49 -8.69 15.70
CA ILE A 28 -2.07 -8.75 15.36
C ILE A 28 -1.24 -8.06 16.44
N ALA A 29 -1.75 -6.96 16.96
CA ALA A 29 -1.05 -6.14 17.95
C ALA A 29 -0.74 -6.89 19.25
N ALA A 30 -1.55 -7.88 19.58
CA ALA A 30 -1.38 -8.67 20.81
C ALA A 30 -0.27 -9.73 20.68
N SER A 31 0.19 -10.06 19.50
CA SER A 31 0.93 -11.29 19.26
C SER A 31 2.44 -11.15 19.03
N ALA A 32 2.98 -9.96 18.78
CA ALA A 32 4.41 -9.88 18.48
C ALA A 32 5.03 -8.49 18.58
N LEU A 33 6.27 -8.47 19.06
CA LEU A 33 7.21 -7.36 18.96
C LEU A 33 7.72 -7.24 17.51
N LYS A 34 7.89 -5.99 17.02
CA LYS A 34 8.53 -5.67 15.73
C LYS A 34 7.87 -6.26 14.49
N ILE A 35 6.55 -6.35 14.48
CA ILE A 35 5.84 -6.75 13.27
C ILE A 35 5.67 -5.59 12.29
N LYS A 36 5.66 -5.93 11.01
CA LYS A 36 5.33 -5.05 9.89
C LYS A 36 4.03 -5.56 9.28
N PRO A 37 2.87 -4.96 9.60
CA PRO A 37 1.61 -5.44 9.05
C PRO A 37 1.49 -5.11 7.57
N LEU A 38 0.81 -5.99 6.85
CA LEU A 38 0.35 -5.74 5.49
C LEU A 38 -1.12 -5.34 5.56
N ILE A 39 -1.45 -4.20 4.99
CA ILE A 39 -2.75 -3.57 5.16
C ILE A 39 -3.37 -3.31 3.79
N THR A 40 -4.64 -3.65 3.65
CA THR A 40 -5.47 -3.27 2.51
C THR A 40 -6.49 -2.25 2.96
N LEU A 41 -6.56 -1.13 2.25
CA LEU A 41 -7.67 -0.19 2.36
C LEU A 41 -8.61 -0.41 1.18
N LYS A 42 -9.85 -0.75 1.49
CA LYS A 42 -10.92 -1.00 0.54
C LYS A 42 -12.21 -0.38 1.05
N GLU A 43 -12.86 0.42 0.22
CA GLU A 43 -14.16 1.03 0.53
C GLU A 43 -14.19 1.84 1.85
N GLY A 44 -13.05 2.42 2.21
CA GLY A 44 -12.91 3.22 3.44
C GLY A 44 -12.58 2.41 4.70
N GLU A 45 -12.41 1.11 4.58
CA GLU A 45 -12.04 0.23 5.69
C GLU A 45 -10.66 -0.38 5.51
N ILE A 46 -9.96 -0.58 6.63
CA ILE A 46 -8.67 -1.27 6.65
C ILE A 46 -8.85 -2.75 6.98
N PHE A 47 -8.10 -3.59 6.29
CA PHE A 47 -8.10 -5.04 6.48
C PHE A 47 -6.67 -5.53 6.71
N ASN A 48 -6.54 -6.53 7.57
CA ASN A 48 -5.30 -7.27 7.73
C ASN A 48 -5.07 -8.17 6.51
N SER A 49 -3.93 -8.02 5.85
CA SER A 49 -3.51 -8.85 4.72
C SER A 49 -2.27 -9.68 5.01
N GLY A 50 -1.86 -9.74 6.26
CA GLY A 50 -0.72 -10.51 6.71
C GLY A 50 0.27 -9.68 7.53
N ILE A 51 1.35 -10.34 7.95
CA ILE A 51 2.43 -9.72 8.70
C ILE A 51 3.79 -10.18 8.16
N THR A 52 4.78 -9.34 8.30
CA THR A 52 6.19 -9.70 8.17
C THR A 52 6.97 -9.10 9.33
N ARG A 53 8.23 -9.49 9.48
CA ARG A 53 9.15 -8.88 10.45
C ARG A 53 10.32 -8.16 9.78
N ASN A 54 10.34 -8.15 8.45
CA ASN A 54 11.43 -7.57 7.66
C ASN A 54 10.87 -6.55 6.69
N ARG A 55 11.46 -5.36 6.67
CA ARG A 55 10.99 -4.25 5.83
C ARG A 55 11.02 -4.58 4.34
N LEU A 56 12.11 -5.15 3.86
CA LEU A 56 12.23 -5.53 2.45
C LEU A 56 11.20 -6.60 2.06
N LYS A 57 10.96 -7.58 2.93
CA LYS A 57 9.91 -8.58 2.72
C LYS A 57 8.52 -7.96 2.69
N SER A 58 8.24 -6.96 3.55
CA SER A 58 6.95 -6.27 3.52
C SER A 58 6.73 -5.56 2.20
N MET A 59 7.74 -4.85 1.69
CA MET A 59 7.66 -4.17 0.40
C MET A 59 7.43 -5.16 -0.74
N LYS A 60 8.15 -6.26 -0.77
CA LYS A 60 7.94 -7.34 -1.76
C LYS A 60 6.54 -7.95 -1.67
N LYS A 61 6.00 -8.12 -0.47
CA LYS A 61 4.64 -8.60 -0.27
C LYS A 61 3.59 -7.60 -0.78
N VAL A 62 3.82 -6.31 -0.63
CA VAL A 62 2.93 -5.28 -1.22
C VAL A 62 2.95 -5.38 -2.74
N VAL A 63 4.10 -5.63 -3.35
CA VAL A 63 4.21 -5.90 -4.81
C VAL A 63 3.40 -7.14 -5.20
N ASP A 64 3.52 -8.23 -4.43
CA ASP A 64 2.75 -9.46 -4.68
C ASP A 64 1.24 -9.22 -4.56
N MET A 65 0.80 -8.49 -3.53
CA MET A 65 -0.61 -8.11 -3.35
C MET A 65 -1.12 -7.28 -4.54
N THR A 66 -0.28 -6.38 -5.06
CA THR A 66 -0.59 -5.60 -6.26
C THR A 66 -0.77 -6.51 -7.47
N ARG A 67 0.15 -7.43 -7.69
CA ARG A 67 0.06 -8.40 -8.79
C ARG A 67 -1.20 -9.25 -8.71
N GLU A 68 -1.49 -9.80 -7.55
CA GLU A 68 -2.68 -10.60 -7.31
C GLU A 68 -3.96 -9.82 -7.60
N TYR A 69 -4.02 -8.57 -7.18
CA TYR A 69 -5.17 -7.71 -7.46
C TYR A 69 -5.34 -7.43 -8.96
N LEU A 70 -4.24 -7.13 -9.67
CA LEU A 70 -4.27 -6.91 -11.12
C LEU A 70 -4.73 -8.17 -11.87
N ASP A 71 -4.35 -9.35 -11.39
CA ASP A 71 -4.82 -10.63 -11.95
C ASP A 71 -6.31 -10.85 -11.66
N GLU A 72 -6.74 -10.63 -10.42
CA GLU A 72 -8.14 -10.78 -10.00
C GLU A 72 -9.10 -9.92 -10.83
N VAL A 73 -8.75 -8.66 -11.07
CA VAL A 73 -9.58 -7.74 -11.85
C VAL A 73 -9.35 -7.80 -13.35
N ASN A 74 -8.43 -8.65 -13.81
CA ASN A 74 -8.01 -8.75 -15.21
C ASN A 74 -7.67 -7.36 -15.80
N ALA A 75 -6.82 -6.63 -15.09
CA ALA A 75 -6.45 -5.25 -15.41
C ALA A 75 -5.81 -5.15 -16.80
N LYS A 76 -6.17 -4.11 -17.54
CA LYS A 76 -5.65 -3.83 -18.88
C LYS A 76 -4.99 -2.45 -18.94
N PRO A 77 -4.02 -2.28 -19.84
CA PRO A 77 -3.39 -0.99 -20.08
C PRO A 77 -4.41 0.12 -20.34
N GLY A 78 -4.18 1.28 -19.75
CA GLY A 78 -5.03 2.46 -19.93
C GLY A 78 -6.27 2.54 -19.06
N GLU A 79 -6.59 1.48 -18.28
CA GLU A 79 -7.81 1.46 -17.47
C GLU A 79 -7.63 2.02 -16.05
N TYR A 80 -6.41 2.14 -15.56
CA TYR A 80 -6.14 2.47 -14.15
C TYR A 80 -5.17 3.62 -13.98
N SER A 81 -5.36 4.40 -12.92
CA SER A 81 -4.33 5.26 -12.33
C SER A 81 -3.64 4.51 -11.20
N PHE A 82 -2.34 4.77 -11.05
CA PHE A 82 -1.48 4.10 -10.09
C PHE A 82 -0.46 5.07 -9.50
N CYS A 83 -0.21 4.98 -8.21
CA CYS A 83 0.82 5.79 -7.54
C CYS A 83 1.46 5.06 -6.37
N ILE A 84 2.61 5.56 -5.94
CA ILE A 84 3.28 5.17 -4.70
C ILE A 84 3.08 6.27 -3.68
N GLY A 85 2.78 5.89 -2.43
CA GLY A 85 2.77 6.77 -1.27
C GLY A 85 3.88 6.36 -0.30
N TYR A 86 4.55 7.35 0.30
CA TYR A 86 5.58 7.12 1.31
C TYR A 86 5.48 8.17 2.43
N GLY A 87 6.09 7.87 3.59
CA GLY A 87 6.13 8.79 4.71
C GLY A 87 7.37 9.66 4.71
N TYR A 88 8.45 9.18 5.29
CA TYR A 88 9.68 9.94 5.52
C TYR A 88 10.81 9.65 4.53
N ASP A 89 11.02 8.39 4.17
CA ASP A 89 12.19 7.95 3.40
C ASP A 89 11.91 7.92 1.89
N TYR A 90 12.30 8.98 1.19
CA TYR A 90 12.15 9.08 -0.25
C TYR A 90 13.02 8.07 -1.01
N ASN A 91 14.22 7.75 -0.51
CA ASN A 91 15.09 6.76 -1.16
C ASN A 91 14.46 5.37 -1.13
N GLU A 92 13.82 5.00 -0.04
CA GLU A 92 13.05 3.76 0.04
C GLU A 92 11.90 3.75 -0.99
N ALA A 93 11.24 4.89 -1.19
CA ALA A 93 10.19 5.01 -2.21
C ALA A 93 10.73 4.82 -3.63
N LEU A 94 11.95 5.28 -3.91
CA LEU A 94 12.62 5.04 -5.19
C LEU A 94 12.94 3.55 -5.40
N GLU A 95 13.44 2.87 -4.37
CA GLU A 95 13.67 1.43 -4.41
C GLU A 95 12.37 0.65 -4.63
N PHE A 96 11.32 1.05 -3.95
CA PHE A 96 9.99 0.45 -4.11
C PHE A 96 9.43 0.64 -5.53
N ARG A 97 9.64 1.80 -6.12
CA ARG A 97 9.28 2.06 -7.52
C ARG A 97 10.00 1.11 -8.47
N GLU A 98 11.29 0.86 -8.24
CA GLU A 98 12.06 -0.12 -9.05
C GLU A 98 11.46 -1.53 -8.97
N MET A 99 10.94 -1.95 -7.82
CA MET A 99 10.27 -3.24 -7.67
C MET A 99 8.96 -3.34 -8.46
N LEU A 100 8.30 -2.22 -8.68
CA LEU A 100 6.96 -2.13 -9.28
C LEU A 100 6.96 -1.79 -10.77
N LYS A 101 8.02 -1.16 -11.28
CA LYS A 101 8.01 -0.53 -12.61
C LYS A 101 7.65 -1.47 -13.75
N ASP A 102 8.21 -2.67 -13.76
CA ASP A 102 7.98 -3.63 -14.85
C ASP A 102 6.56 -4.19 -14.82
N LEU A 103 6.08 -4.53 -13.62
CA LEU A 103 4.71 -4.98 -13.42
C LEU A 103 3.69 -3.93 -13.86
N VAL A 104 3.89 -2.69 -13.44
CA VAL A 104 2.98 -1.57 -13.72
C VAL A 104 3.01 -1.21 -15.21
N LYS A 105 4.17 -1.22 -15.83
CA LYS A 105 4.31 -0.98 -17.28
C LYS A 105 3.61 -2.07 -18.09
N GLU A 106 3.87 -3.32 -17.77
CA GLU A 106 3.28 -4.47 -18.49
C GLU A 106 1.75 -4.52 -18.33
N ARG A 107 1.26 -4.37 -17.10
CA ARG A 107 -0.16 -4.59 -16.80
C ARG A 107 -1.03 -3.35 -16.99
N LEU A 108 -0.50 -2.17 -16.77
CA LEU A 108 -1.25 -0.91 -16.79
C LEU A 108 -0.85 0.04 -17.90
N GLY A 109 0.27 -0.21 -18.57
CA GLY A 109 0.79 0.68 -19.63
C GLY A 109 1.34 2.00 -19.09
N ILE A 110 1.75 2.04 -17.83
CA ILE A 110 2.27 3.25 -17.17
C ILE A 110 3.79 3.18 -17.17
N ASP A 111 4.46 4.15 -17.83
CA ASP A 111 5.91 4.23 -17.92
C ASP A 111 6.56 4.87 -16.70
N GLU A 112 5.89 5.87 -16.12
CA GLU A 112 6.38 6.60 -14.94
C GLU A 112 5.36 6.55 -13.80
N ILE A 113 5.78 5.96 -12.68
CA ILE A 113 4.95 5.88 -11.48
C ILE A 113 5.17 7.13 -10.64
N GLY A 114 4.10 7.89 -10.37
CA GLY A 114 4.12 9.01 -9.46
C GLY A 114 4.40 8.59 -8.01
N ILE A 115 5.25 9.34 -7.32
CA ILE A 115 5.60 9.13 -5.92
C ILE A 115 5.12 10.35 -5.13
N TYR A 116 4.32 10.13 -4.08
CA TYR A 116 3.72 11.19 -3.28
C TYR A 116 3.97 10.99 -1.80
N GLN A 117 4.34 12.07 -1.12
CA GLN A 117 4.49 12.04 0.32
C GLN A 117 3.12 12.05 1.00
N ILE A 118 2.94 11.16 1.95
CA ILE A 118 1.72 11.05 2.74
C ILE A 118 1.65 12.21 3.73
N GLY A 119 0.50 12.89 3.76
CA GLY A 119 0.28 14.04 4.61
C GLY A 119 0.21 13.71 6.12
N ALA A 120 0.40 14.73 6.94
CA ALA A 120 0.46 14.58 8.40
C ALA A 120 -0.81 13.97 9.02
N THR A 121 -1.98 14.25 8.46
CA THR A 121 -3.27 13.71 8.95
C THR A 121 -3.29 12.17 8.96
N ILE A 122 -2.68 11.56 7.94
CA ILE A 122 -2.53 10.10 7.89
C ILE A 122 -1.30 9.67 8.69
N GLY A 123 -0.22 10.46 8.62
CA GLY A 123 1.05 10.18 9.28
C GLY A 123 0.94 9.98 10.79
N VAL A 124 0.02 10.69 11.46
CA VAL A 124 -0.20 10.50 12.91
C VAL A 124 -0.71 9.09 13.26
N HIS A 125 -1.33 8.40 12.32
CA HIS A 125 -1.83 7.03 12.51
C HIS A 125 -0.86 5.96 12.01
N THR A 126 -0.06 6.25 10.99
CA THR A 126 0.87 5.30 10.38
C THR A 126 2.29 5.39 10.92
N GLY A 127 2.63 6.50 11.57
CA GLY A 127 4.01 6.84 11.90
C GLY A 127 4.79 7.32 10.68
N PRO A 128 6.13 7.46 10.79
CA PRO A 128 6.95 8.05 9.73
C PRO A 128 7.25 7.12 8.55
N TYR A 129 6.98 5.82 8.65
CA TYR A 129 7.40 4.84 7.65
C TYR A 129 6.29 4.03 6.98
N PRO A 130 5.14 4.64 6.59
CA PRO A 130 4.26 3.97 5.66
C PRO A 130 4.88 3.94 4.27
N ILE A 131 4.65 2.86 3.54
CA ILE A 131 4.94 2.76 2.12
C ILE A 131 3.94 1.82 1.45
N GLY A 132 3.46 2.22 0.29
CA GLY A 132 2.48 1.41 -0.42
C GLY A 132 2.09 1.99 -1.76
N ILE A 133 1.04 1.41 -2.32
CA ILE A 133 0.49 1.79 -3.60
C ILE A 133 -0.98 2.20 -3.48
N GLY A 134 -1.39 3.10 -4.35
CA GLY A 134 -2.79 3.37 -4.61
C GLY A 134 -3.11 3.07 -6.07
N ILE A 135 -4.23 2.41 -6.29
CA ILE A 135 -4.73 2.08 -7.61
C ILE A 135 -6.23 2.34 -7.70
N ILE A 136 -6.67 2.93 -8.80
CA ILE A 136 -8.08 3.19 -9.05
C ILE A 136 -8.40 3.04 -10.53
N LYS A 137 -9.49 2.36 -10.82
CA LYS A 137 -10.00 2.25 -12.19
C LYS A 137 -10.61 3.58 -12.64
N HIS A 138 -10.30 3.98 -13.88
CA HIS A 138 -10.91 5.17 -14.47
C HIS A 138 -12.42 4.98 -14.58
N ALA A 139 -13.16 6.04 -14.35
CA ALA A 139 -14.60 6.04 -14.67
C ALA A 139 -14.76 5.87 -16.20
N LEU A 140 -15.70 5.03 -16.58
CA LEU A 140 -16.08 4.97 -18.00
C LEU A 140 -16.63 6.35 -18.38
N THR A 141 -15.96 7.04 -19.28
CA THR A 141 -16.52 8.21 -19.95
C THR A 141 -17.60 7.70 -20.92
N GLU A 142 -18.84 7.99 -20.59
CA GLU A 142 -19.94 7.79 -21.53
C GLU A 142 -19.80 8.72 -22.76
#